data_a65a629fb3ede0e7754fec0b2a9a62a4
#
_entry.id   a65a629fb3ede0e7754fec0b2a9a62a4
#
_cell.length_a   1.000
_cell.length_b   1.000
_cell.length_c   1.000
_cell.angle_alpha   90.00
_cell.angle_beta   90.00
_cell.angle_gamma   90.00
#
_symmetry.space_group_name_H-M   'P 1'
#
loop_
_entity.id
_entity.type
_entity.pdbx_description
1 polymer ?
#
loop_
_entity_poly.entity_id
_entity_poly.type
_entity_poly.pdbx_seq_one_letter_code
_entity_poly.pdbx_strand_id
1 'polypeptide(L)'
;MQFYRLNTAPFYDVIKYRKKNYKMLIWIIAAIAAYFVKGLTGFANTLVLTSILSFGSDNINITPVDLLLGYPCNAIIAWKERKSIQWKTCLSLSALVLLGNIPGILFLKNADSKDIKVFLGFAILFIGIEMLYREAKTNLNKKQSKPFLAFIGIIAGLLCGIYGIGAFLSAYVSRVTKDTQSFKANICVIFFIENTYRLVLYSILGIMTLSSVKSALLLSPFALLGLGLGIWASHYLDEKLSKKIIIIVLMISGIALAVTNLTA
;
A
#
# COMPACT_ATOMS: atom_id res chain seq x y z
N MET A 1 -61.66 3.80 0.31
CA MET A 1 -60.56 2.92 -0.17
C MET A 1 -59.23 3.56 0.25
N GLN A 2 -58.75 3.24 1.47
CA GLN A 2 -57.45 3.71 1.97
C GLN A 2 -56.44 2.62 1.64
N PHE A 3 -55.55 2.93 0.68
CA PHE A 3 -54.43 2.05 0.35
C PHE A 3 -53.41 2.09 1.49
N TYR A 4 -53.19 0.92 2.08
CA TYR A 4 -52.10 0.65 3.00
C TYR A 4 -50.73 1.05 2.34
N ARG A 5 -50.12 2.14 2.76
CA ARG A 5 -48.72 2.35 2.56
C ARG A 5 -47.97 1.34 3.44
N LEU A 6 -47.58 0.24 2.84
CA LEU A 6 -46.62 -0.67 3.46
C LEU A 6 -45.35 0.11 3.82
N ASN A 7 -45.07 0.19 5.11
CA ASN A 7 -43.94 0.88 5.68
C ASN A 7 -42.67 0.09 5.35
N THR A 8 -42.06 0.32 4.17
CA THR A 8 -40.85 -0.36 3.72
C THR A 8 -39.56 0.21 4.35
N ALA A 9 -39.70 1.26 5.18
CA ALA A 9 -38.61 1.92 5.87
C ALA A 9 -37.73 1.00 6.72
N PRO A 10 -38.30 0.10 7.61
CA PRO A 10 -37.48 -0.73 8.48
C PRO A 10 -36.63 -1.76 7.70
N PHE A 11 -37.16 -2.29 6.59
CA PHE A 11 -36.43 -3.27 5.78
C PHE A 11 -35.26 -2.65 5.02
N TYR A 12 -35.45 -1.44 4.47
CA TYR A 12 -34.39 -0.69 3.78
C TYR A 12 -33.28 -0.29 4.75
N ASP A 13 -33.63 0.13 5.96
CA ASP A 13 -32.65 0.49 6.98
C ASP A 13 -31.84 -0.73 7.48
N VAL A 14 -32.46 -1.90 7.61
CA VAL A 14 -31.79 -3.15 7.96
C VAL A 14 -30.79 -3.56 6.85
N ILE A 15 -31.17 -3.46 5.58
CA ILE A 15 -30.27 -3.77 4.46
C ILE A 15 -29.09 -2.78 4.42
N LYS A 16 -29.36 -1.48 4.59
CA LYS A 16 -28.34 -0.43 4.62
C LYS A 16 -27.37 -0.61 5.80
N TYR A 17 -27.89 -0.94 6.97
CA TYR A 17 -27.10 -1.24 8.17
C TYR A 17 -26.24 -2.49 7.99
N ARG A 18 -26.80 -3.57 7.45
CA ARG A 18 -26.08 -4.81 7.14
C ARG A 18 -24.96 -4.55 6.13
N LYS A 19 -25.22 -3.81 5.03
CA LYS A 19 -24.24 -3.46 4.00
C LYS A 19 -23.08 -2.59 4.56
N LYS A 20 -23.40 -1.67 5.49
CA LYS A 20 -22.40 -0.84 6.17
C LYS A 20 -21.50 -1.67 7.08
N ASN A 21 -22.07 -2.62 7.84
CA ASN A 21 -21.30 -3.49 8.74
C ASN A 21 -20.39 -4.45 7.96
N TYR A 22 -20.86 -5.02 6.84
CA TYR A 22 -20.03 -5.84 5.96
C TYR A 22 -18.84 -5.07 5.39
N LYS A 23 -19.07 -3.83 4.95
CA LYS A 23 -17.99 -2.98 4.44
C LYS A 23 -16.94 -2.73 5.51
N MET A 24 -17.36 -2.44 6.74
CA MET A 24 -16.45 -2.21 7.85
C MET A 24 -15.64 -3.46 8.21
N LEU A 25 -16.27 -4.64 8.23
CA LEU A 25 -15.59 -5.91 8.48
C LEU A 25 -14.50 -6.19 7.45
N ILE A 26 -14.77 -5.94 6.15
CA ILE A 26 -13.77 -6.09 5.08
C ILE A 26 -12.57 -5.16 5.32
N TRP A 27 -12.82 -3.91 5.72
CA TRP A 27 -11.75 -2.96 6.02
C TRP A 27 -10.89 -3.39 7.20
N ILE A 28 -11.49 -3.96 8.26
CA ILE A 28 -10.78 -4.49 9.43
C ILE A 28 -9.90 -5.69 9.02
N ILE A 29 -10.46 -6.66 8.30
CA ILE A 29 -9.72 -7.85 7.84
C ILE A 29 -8.58 -7.42 6.92
N ALA A 30 -8.85 -6.50 5.98
CA ALA A 30 -7.83 -5.97 5.08
C ALA A 30 -6.70 -5.25 5.83
N ALA A 31 -7.02 -4.46 6.85
CA ALA A 31 -6.03 -3.79 7.69
C ALA A 31 -5.15 -4.79 8.44
N ILE A 32 -5.75 -5.80 9.11
CA ILE A 32 -4.98 -6.84 9.81
C ILE A 32 -4.06 -7.56 8.84
N ALA A 33 -4.58 -8.04 7.70
CA ALA A 33 -3.80 -8.78 6.71
C ALA A 33 -2.67 -7.93 6.10
N ALA A 34 -2.96 -6.70 5.71
CA ALA A 34 -2.00 -5.79 5.12
C ALA A 34 -0.84 -5.45 6.07
N TYR A 35 -1.16 -5.16 7.32
CA TYR A 35 -0.15 -4.79 8.30
C TYR A 35 0.58 -5.99 8.91
N PHE A 36 -0.04 -7.19 8.90
CA PHE A 36 0.68 -8.45 9.12
C PHE A 36 1.78 -8.66 8.07
N VAL A 37 1.44 -8.50 6.79
CA VAL A 37 2.42 -8.58 5.70
C VAL A 37 3.52 -7.52 5.85
N LYS A 38 3.17 -6.29 6.26
CA LYS A 38 4.15 -5.25 6.57
C LYS A 38 5.09 -5.66 7.70
N GLY A 39 4.59 -6.25 8.76
CA GLY A 39 5.39 -6.76 9.87
C GLY A 39 6.39 -7.83 9.43
N LEU A 40 5.97 -8.73 8.55
CA LEU A 40 6.84 -9.77 7.97
C LEU A 40 7.94 -9.18 7.09
N THR A 41 7.57 -8.33 6.13
CA THR A 41 8.44 -7.91 5.01
C THR A 41 9.05 -6.51 5.17
N GLY A 42 8.49 -5.67 6.05
CA GLY A 42 8.85 -4.26 6.20
C GLY A 42 8.12 -3.32 5.23
N PHE A 43 7.41 -3.86 4.22
CA PHE A 43 6.69 -3.11 3.19
C PHE A 43 5.44 -3.89 2.75
N ALA A 44 4.89 -3.59 1.60
CA ALA A 44 3.77 -4.29 0.94
C ALA A 44 2.38 -4.17 1.61
N ASN A 45 2.23 -3.45 2.76
CA ASN A 45 0.91 -3.19 3.34
C ASN A 45 -0.05 -2.59 2.31
N THR A 46 0.37 -1.56 1.61
CA THR A 46 -0.45 -0.87 0.62
C THR A 46 -0.88 -1.78 -0.53
N LEU A 47 0.02 -2.65 -1.03
CA LEU A 47 -0.33 -3.62 -2.06
C LEU A 47 -1.48 -4.52 -1.61
N VAL A 48 -1.38 -5.08 -0.41
CA VAL A 48 -2.41 -5.97 0.14
C VAL A 48 -3.70 -5.21 0.42
N LEU A 49 -3.59 -4.05 1.08
CA LEU A 49 -4.76 -3.24 1.44
C LEU A 49 -5.54 -2.78 0.21
N THR A 50 -4.84 -2.19 -0.77
CA THR A 50 -5.48 -1.72 -2.02
C THR A 50 -6.03 -2.87 -2.84
N SER A 51 -5.33 -4.00 -2.95
CA SER A 51 -5.82 -5.19 -3.67
C SER A 51 -7.15 -5.68 -3.09
N ILE A 52 -7.29 -5.75 -1.76
CA ILE A 52 -8.53 -6.21 -1.12
C ILE A 52 -9.64 -5.16 -1.25
N LEU A 53 -9.33 -3.88 -0.97
CA LEU A 53 -10.36 -2.85 -0.85
C LEU A 53 -10.81 -2.26 -2.19
N SER A 54 -10.00 -2.33 -3.26
CA SER A 54 -10.34 -1.76 -4.57
C SER A 54 -11.52 -2.45 -5.27
N PHE A 55 -11.90 -3.66 -4.84
CA PHE A 55 -13.13 -4.31 -5.31
C PHE A 55 -14.41 -3.64 -4.80
N GLY A 56 -14.36 -2.90 -3.69
CA GLY A 56 -15.54 -2.29 -3.09
C GLY A 56 -15.38 -0.81 -2.69
N SER A 57 -14.24 -0.21 -2.99
CA SER A 57 -13.95 1.18 -2.65
C SER A 57 -13.02 1.81 -3.70
N ASP A 58 -13.05 3.14 -3.80
CA ASP A 58 -12.19 3.88 -4.71
C ASP A 58 -10.86 4.20 -4.06
N ASN A 59 -9.79 4.21 -4.86
CA ASN A 59 -8.44 4.43 -4.36
C ASN A 59 -8.25 5.80 -3.70
N ILE A 60 -8.97 6.81 -4.15
CA ILE A 60 -8.97 8.14 -3.51
C ILE A 60 -9.47 8.09 -2.05
N ASN A 61 -10.27 7.10 -1.69
CA ASN A 61 -10.74 6.88 -0.32
C ASN A 61 -9.83 5.91 0.47
N ILE A 62 -9.13 4.99 -0.22
CA ILE A 62 -8.27 3.98 0.39
C ILE A 62 -6.91 4.59 0.76
N THR A 63 -6.28 5.30 -0.18
CA THR A 63 -4.91 5.77 -0.04
C THR A 63 -4.69 6.74 1.13
N PRO A 64 -5.60 7.69 1.46
CA PRO A 64 -5.42 8.54 2.64
C PRO A 64 -5.50 7.76 3.96
N VAL A 65 -6.35 6.73 4.02
CA VAL A 65 -6.47 5.86 5.21
C VAL A 65 -5.20 5.03 5.39
N ASP A 66 -4.71 4.39 4.32
CA ASP A 66 -3.47 3.61 4.38
C ASP A 66 -2.26 4.48 4.74
N LEU A 67 -2.18 5.71 4.20
CA LEU A 67 -1.15 6.68 4.56
C LEU A 67 -1.12 6.95 6.07
N LEU A 68 -2.28 7.24 6.67
CA LEU A 68 -2.40 7.52 8.10
C LEU A 68 -2.07 6.30 8.97
N LEU A 69 -2.45 5.09 8.53
CA LEU A 69 -2.11 3.84 9.22
C LEU A 69 -0.62 3.49 9.05
N GLY A 70 -0.08 3.71 7.86
CA GLY A 70 1.32 3.40 7.52
C GLY A 70 2.32 4.32 8.20
N TYR A 71 1.94 5.58 8.43
CA TYR A 71 2.83 6.60 8.97
C TYR A 71 3.44 6.22 10.33
N PRO A 72 2.63 5.91 11.38
CA PRO A 72 3.18 5.47 12.66
C PRO A 72 3.91 4.12 12.57
N CYS A 73 3.44 3.21 11.72
CA CYS A 73 4.09 1.92 11.53
C CYS A 73 5.49 2.05 10.92
N ASN A 74 5.69 2.98 9.97
CA ASN A 74 7.00 3.29 9.42
C ASN A 74 7.93 3.89 10.47
N ALA A 75 7.42 4.81 11.30
CA ALA A 75 8.17 5.41 12.40
C ALA A 75 8.64 4.36 13.42
N ILE A 76 7.75 3.43 13.82
CA ILE A 76 8.05 2.35 14.77
C ILE A 76 9.18 1.45 14.24
N ILE A 77 9.06 0.99 12.98
CA ILE A 77 10.08 0.10 12.37
C ILE A 77 11.41 0.85 12.19
N ALA A 78 11.37 2.07 11.65
CA ALA A 78 12.56 2.89 11.46
C ALA A 78 13.28 3.18 12.80
N TRP A 79 12.53 3.45 13.86
CA TRP A 79 13.08 3.67 15.20
C TRP A 79 13.71 2.41 15.78
N LYS A 80 13.05 1.25 15.63
CA LYS A 80 13.57 -0.05 16.10
C LYS A 80 14.90 -0.38 15.45
N GLU A 81 15.01 -0.17 14.14
CA GLU A 81 16.19 -0.53 13.33
C GLU A 81 17.10 0.69 13.03
N ARG A 82 17.00 1.78 13.82
CA ARG A 82 17.67 3.08 13.54
C ARG A 82 19.19 3.02 13.38
N LYS A 83 19.84 2.02 14.00
CA LYS A 83 21.29 1.84 13.91
C LYS A 83 21.76 1.37 12.51
N SER A 84 20.84 0.82 11.71
CA SER A 84 21.10 0.29 10.36
C SER A 84 20.70 1.26 9.25
N ILE A 85 20.36 2.53 9.58
CA ILE A 85 19.94 3.53 8.60
C ILE A 85 21.15 4.08 7.83
N GLN A 86 21.03 4.07 6.50
CA GLN A 86 21.99 4.64 5.56
C GLN A 86 21.47 5.99 5.04
N TRP A 87 21.64 7.05 5.80
CA TRP A 87 21.07 8.37 5.53
C TRP A 87 21.32 8.89 4.11
N LYS A 88 22.55 8.72 3.58
CA LYS A 88 22.89 9.16 2.22
C LYS A 88 22.02 8.48 1.16
N THR A 89 21.82 7.18 1.29
CA THR A 89 20.96 6.38 0.40
C THR A 89 19.49 6.79 0.55
N CYS A 90 19.01 6.92 1.79
CA CYS A 90 17.63 7.31 2.07
C CYS A 90 17.28 8.68 1.49
N LEU A 91 18.11 9.70 1.72
CA LEU A 91 17.84 11.06 1.24
C LEU A 91 17.87 11.15 -0.29
N SER A 92 18.84 10.50 -0.94
CA SER A 92 18.93 10.49 -2.41
C SER A 92 17.71 9.83 -3.05
N LEU A 93 17.26 8.71 -2.49
CA LEU A 93 16.07 7.99 -3.00
C LEU A 93 14.79 8.75 -2.69
N SER A 94 14.65 9.31 -1.49
CA SER A 94 13.51 10.13 -1.14
C SER A 94 13.32 11.29 -2.10
N ALA A 95 14.40 11.99 -2.48
CA ALA A 95 14.32 13.09 -3.45
C ALA A 95 13.75 12.64 -4.80
N LEU A 96 14.19 11.49 -5.33
CA LEU A 96 13.66 10.94 -6.59
C LEU A 96 12.18 10.51 -6.47
N VAL A 97 11.83 9.88 -5.36
CA VAL A 97 10.45 9.45 -5.08
C VAL A 97 9.52 10.65 -4.96
N LEU A 98 9.95 11.72 -4.27
CA LEU A 98 9.15 12.94 -4.12
C LEU A 98 8.87 13.63 -5.46
N LEU A 99 9.86 13.64 -6.38
CA LEU A 99 9.65 14.18 -7.74
C LEU A 99 8.57 13.39 -8.52
N GLY A 100 8.58 12.06 -8.42
CA GLY A 100 7.59 11.21 -9.06
C GLY A 100 6.21 11.27 -8.39
N ASN A 101 6.13 11.59 -7.10
CA ASN A 101 4.89 11.66 -6.34
C ASN A 101 3.93 12.75 -6.84
N ILE A 102 4.46 13.89 -7.28
CA ILE A 102 3.64 15.03 -7.73
C ILE A 102 2.68 14.61 -8.85
N PRO A 103 3.17 14.12 -10.02
CA PRO A 103 2.26 13.68 -11.09
C PRO A 103 1.36 12.51 -10.65
N GLY A 104 1.85 11.61 -9.78
CA GLY A 104 1.04 10.52 -9.26
C GLY A 104 -0.16 10.99 -8.44
N ILE A 105 0.03 11.95 -7.53
CA ILE A 105 -1.05 12.51 -6.70
C ILE A 105 -2.04 13.30 -7.54
N LEU A 106 -1.56 14.08 -8.53
CA LEU A 106 -2.43 14.80 -9.45
C LEU A 106 -3.28 13.84 -10.29
N PHE A 107 -2.72 12.72 -10.73
CA PHE A 107 -3.46 11.67 -11.43
C PHE A 107 -4.52 11.05 -10.51
N LEU A 108 -4.19 10.69 -9.28
CA LEU A 108 -5.16 10.16 -8.30
C LEU A 108 -6.34 11.11 -8.08
N LYS A 109 -6.08 12.43 -8.07
CA LYS A 109 -7.12 13.43 -7.82
C LYS A 109 -8.05 13.63 -9.01
N ASN A 110 -7.51 13.59 -10.25
CA ASN A 110 -8.21 14.04 -11.45
C ASN A 110 -8.70 12.91 -12.37
N ALA A 111 -8.15 11.69 -12.26
CA ALA A 111 -8.52 10.57 -13.10
C ALA A 111 -9.77 9.85 -12.57
N ASP A 112 -10.51 9.21 -13.47
CA ASP A 112 -11.67 8.42 -13.12
C ASP A 112 -11.29 7.18 -12.29
N SER A 113 -12.17 6.82 -11.36
CA SER A 113 -11.93 5.67 -10.46
C SER A 113 -11.74 4.36 -11.23
N LYS A 114 -12.43 4.19 -12.36
CA LYS A 114 -12.30 3.01 -13.23
C LYS A 114 -10.88 2.91 -13.80
N ASP A 115 -10.37 4.00 -14.39
CA ASP A 115 -9.03 4.05 -15.00
C ASP A 115 -7.95 3.80 -13.94
N ILE A 116 -8.10 4.38 -12.76
CA ILE A 116 -7.20 4.15 -11.63
C ILE A 116 -7.18 2.66 -11.26
N LYS A 117 -8.34 1.98 -11.17
CA LYS A 117 -8.43 0.56 -10.83
C LYS A 117 -7.84 -0.35 -11.90
N VAL A 118 -8.07 -0.06 -13.17
CA VAL A 118 -7.48 -0.79 -14.30
C VAL A 118 -5.96 -0.65 -14.27
N PHE A 119 -5.46 0.57 -14.12
CA PHE A 119 -4.03 0.83 -14.01
C PHE A 119 -3.42 0.14 -12.78
N LEU A 120 -4.11 0.14 -11.64
CA LEU A 120 -3.69 -0.60 -10.43
C LEU A 120 -3.58 -2.11 -10.71
N GLY A 121 -4.55 -2.71 -11.40
CA GLY A 121 -4.53 -4.13 -11.76
C GLY A 121 -3.27 -4.49 -12.56
N PHE A 122 -2.97 -3.72 -13.61
CA PHE A 122 -1.74 -3.91 -14.39
C PHE A 122 -0.46 -3.64 -13.60
N ALA A 123 -0.44 -2.60 -12.78
CA ALA A 123 0.71 -2.29 -11.92
C ALA A 123 1.01 -3.42 -10.94
N ILE A 124 -0.02 -3.98 -10.28
CA ILE A 124 0.13 -5.12 -9.36
C ILE A 124 0.65 -6.35 -10.09
N LEU A 125 0.12 -6.66 -11.29
CA LEU A 125 0.59 -7.76 -12.11
C LEU A 125 2.07 -7.60 -12.49
N PHE A 126 2.44 -6.43 -12.99
CA PHE A 126 3.82 -6.15 -13.37
C PHE A 126 4.78 -6.25 -12.18
N ILE A 127 4.38 -5.72 -11.02
CA ILE A 127 5.13 -5.84 -9.76
C ILE A 127 5.27 -7.31 -9.36
N GLY A 128 4.18 -8.09 -9.41
CA GLY A 128 4.20 -9.51 -9.09
C GLY A 128 5.16 -10.30 -10.00
N ILE A 129 5.12 -10.06 -11.29
CA ILE A 129 6.04 -10.68 -12.27
C ILE A 129 7.49 -10.28 -11.97
N GLU A 130 7.76 -9.00 -11.70
CA GLU A 130 9.10 -8.50 -11.37
C GLU A 130 9.63 -9.13 -10.09
N MET A 131 8.78 -9.28 -9.06
CA MET A 131 9.15 -9.94 -7.80
C MET A 131 9.47 -11.42 -8.01
N LEU A 132 8.68 -12.16 -8.81
CA LEU A 132 8.98 -13.56 -9.17
C LEU A 132 10.28 -13.69 -9.94
N TYR A 133 10.49 -12.84 -10.96
CA TYR A 133 11.71 -12.86 -11.75
C TYR A 133 12.96 -12.60 -10.91
N ARG A 134 12.85 -11.70 -9.93
CA ARG A 134 13.93 -11.39 -9.01
C ARG A 134 14.26 -12.55 -8.06
N GLU A 135 13.23 -13.25 -7.58
CA GLU A 135 13.42 -14.40 -6.70
C GLU A 135 14.07 -15.58 -7.43
N ALA A 136 13.76 -15.75 -8.72
CA ALA A 136 14.35 -16.80 -9.56
C ALA A 136 15.84 -16.52 -9.92
N LYS A 137 16.26 -15.26 -9.95
CA LYS A 137 17.65 -14.87 -10.28
C LYS A 137 18.43 -14.47 -9.03
N THR A 138 19.16 -15.39 -8.46
CA THR A 138 20.00 -15.24 -7.25
C THR A 138 21.20 -14.28 -7.43
N ASN A 139 21.52 -13.81 -8.65
CA ASN A 139 22.73 -13.03 -8.96
C ASN A 139 22.41 -11.74 -9.73
N LEU A 140 21.80 -10.76 -9.07
CA LEU A 140 21.60 -9.43 -9.66
C LEU A 140 22.58 -8.37 -9.14
N ASN A 141 23.82 -8.75 -8.79
CA ASN A 141 24.92 -7.84 -8.42
C ASN A 141 25.48 -7.03 -9.60
N LYS A 142 24.70 -6.69 -10.62
CA LYS A 142 25.16 -5.75 -11.64
C LYS A 142 25.00 -4.33 -11.12
N LYS A 143 26.12 -3.59 -11.03
CA LYS A 143 26.10 -2.13 -10.85
C LYS A 143 25.19 -1.52 -11.92
N GLN A 144 24.06 -1.01 -11.52
CA GLN A 144 23.13 -0.36 -12.45
C GLN A 144 23.60 1.06 -12.71
N SER A 145 23.34 1.56 -13.94
CA SER A 145 23.69 2.93 -14.29
C SER A 145 22.87 3.94 -13.47
N LYS A 146 23.47 5.06 -13.10
CA LYS A 146 22.79 6.13 -12.37
C LYS A 146 21.49 6.61 -13.03
N PRO A 147 21.42 6.82 -14.38
CA PRO A 147 20.18 7.23 -15.03
C PRO A 147 19.07 6.17 -14.94
N PHE A 148 19.40 4.89 -14.98
CA PHE A 148 18.40 3.82 -14.79
C PHE A 148 17.83 3.81 -13.37
N LEU A 149 18.66 4.11 -12.37
CA LEU A 149 18.21 4.22 -10.97
C LEU A 149 17.31 5.44 -10.76
N ALA A 150 17.63 6.57 -11.42
CA ALA A 150 16.79 7.77 -11.38
C ALA A 150 15.42 7.49 -12.02
N PHE A 151 15.38 6.81 -13.15
CA PHE A 151 14.14 6.40 -13.82
C PHE A 151 13.26 5.51 -12.94
N ILE A 152 13.84 4.46 -12.31
CA ILE A 152 13.13 3.61 -11.35
C ILE A 152 12.61 4.42 -10.17
N GLY A 153 13.40 5.37 -9.64
CA GLY A 153 12.98 6.22 -8.51
C GLY A 153 11.78 7.09 -8.85
N ILE A 154 11.74 7.67 -10.05
CA ILE A 154 10.61 8.48 -10.51
C ILE A 154 9.35 7.63 -10.71
N ILE A 155 9.45 6.46 -11.35
CA ILE A 155 8.32 5.52 -11.51
C ILE A 155 7.83 5.04 -10.14
N ALA A 156 8.75 4.69 -9.24
CA ALA A 156 8.37 4.33 -7.88
C ALA A 156 7.62 5.47 -7.18
N GLY A 157 8.07 6.71 -7.36
CA GLY A 157 7.40 7.90 -6.84
C GLY A 157 6.00 8.08 -7.42
N LEU A 158 5.82 7.90 -8.73
CA LEU A 158 4.52 7.98 -9.38
C LEU A 158 3.53 6.96 -8.79
N LEU A 159 3.94 5.70 -8.64
CA LEU A 159 3.12 4.65 -8.03
C LEU A 159 2.87 4.89 -6.54
N CYS A 160 3.84 5.44 -5.82
CA CYS A 160 3.65 5.89 -4.45
C CYS A 160 2.61 7.03 -4.39
N GLY A 161 2.64 7.99 -5.31
CA GLY A 161 1.70 9.11 -5.38
C GLY A 161 0.26 8.65 -5.61
N ILE A 162 0.05 7.72 -6.55
CA ILE A 162 -1.29 7.22 -6.91
C ILE A 162 -1.83 6.27 -5.83
N TYR A 163 -1.02 5.30 -5.40
CA TYR A 163 -1.49 4.17 -4.58
C TYR A 163 -0.79 4.03 -3.23
N GLY A 164 0.34 4.71 -3.00
CA GLY A 164 1.23 4.43 -1.87
C GLY A 164 2.11 3.19 -2.06
N ILE A 165 2.17 2.62 -3.27
CA ILE A 165 2.86 1.36 -3.55
C ILE A 165 4.35 1.61 -3.76
N GLY A 166 5.17 1.15 -2.82
CA GLY A 166 6.62 1.26 -2.89
C GLY A 166 7.35 -0.02 -3.30
N ALA A 167 6.74 -0.92 -4.07
CA ALA A 167 7.35 -2.19 -4.44
C ALA A 167 8.61 -2.01 -5.30
N PHE A 168 8.62 -1.07 -6.26
CA PHE A 168 9.83 -0.75 -7.03
C PHE A 168 10.92 -0.14 -6.17
N LEU A 169 10.54 0.69 -5.20
CA LEU A 169 11.46 1.25 -4.23
C LEU A 169 12.08 0.15 -3.37
N SER A 170 11.27 -0.82 -2.93
CA SER A 170 11.75 -1.96 -2.17
C SER A 170 12.73 -2.81 -2.97
N ALA A 171 12.47 -2.98 -4.27
CA ALA A 171 13.38 -3.64 -5.20
C ALA A 171 14.77 -2.98 -5.26
N TYR A 172 14.80 -1.65 -5.27
CA TYR A 172 16.05 -0.91 -5.26
C TYR A 172 16.74 -0.99 -3.90
N VAL A 173 16.03 -0.70 -2.80
CA VAL A 173 16.60 -0.70 -1.46
C VAL A 173 17.19 -2.06 -1.11
N SER A 174 16.53 -3.16 -1.50
CA SER A 174 17.05 -4.52 -1.27
C SER A 174 18.40 -4.81 -1.94
N ARG A 175 18.76 -4.07 -3.01
CA ARG A 175 20.04 -4.24 -3.70
C ARG A 175 21.19 -3.45 -3.08
N VAL A 176 20.88 -2.39 -2.35
CA VAL A 176 21.86 -1.51 -1.73
C VAL A 176 22.02 -1.77 -0.23
N THR A 177 21.19 -2.63 0.33
CA THR A 177 21.25 -3.05 1.74
C THR A 177 21.79 -4.47 1.87
N LYS A 178 22.54 -4.73 2.94
CA LYS A 178 23.27 -6.00 3.15
C LYS A 178 22.40 -7.07 3.79
N ASP A 179 21.47 -6.69 4.61
CA ASP A 179 20.66 -7.56 5.45
C ASP A 179 19.23 -7.05 5.60
N THR A 180 18.35 -7.87 6.16
CA THR A 180 16.93 -7.59 6.35
C THR A 180 16.70 -6.40 7.29
N GLN A 181 17.55 -6.18 8.29
CA GLN A 181 17.40 -5.07 9.23
C GLN A 181 17.72 -3.74 8.54
N SER A 182 18.85 -3.67 7.82
CA SER A 182 19.20 -2.52 6.99
C SER A 182 18.13 -2.24 5.93
N PHE A 183 17.58 -3.28 5.30
CA PHE A 183 16.48 -3.11 4.36
C PHE A 183 15.25 -2.48 5.04
N LYS A 184 14.76 -3.06 6.14
CA LYS A 184 13.59 -2.54 6.88
C LYS A 184 13.81 -1.12 7.37
N ALA A 185 14.99 -0.81 7.92
CA ALA A 185 15.33 0.53 8.38
C ALA A 185 15.25 1.57 7.26
N ASN A 186 15.94 1.31 6.15
CA ASN A 186 16.05 2.28 5.06
C ASN A 186 14.73 2.47 4.33
N ILE A 187 14.00 1.40 4.01
CA ILE A 187 12.71 1.49 3.32
C ILE A 187 11.67 2.23 4.17
N CYS A 188 11.63 2.00 5.50
CA CYS A 188 10.68 2.67 6.38
C CYS A 188 11.03 4.16 6.58
N VAL A 189 12.30 4.55 6.58
CA VAL A 189 12.70 5.97 6.59
C VAL A 189 12.27 6.67 5.32
N ILE A 190 12.49 6.06 4.14
CA ILE A 190 12.08 6.65 2.87
C ILE A 190 10.55 6.81 2.83
N PHE A 191 9.80 5.78 3.26
CA PHE A 191 8.34 5.88 3.37
C PHE A 191 7.88 6.90 4.42
N PHE A 192 8.62 7.09 5.50
CA PHE A 192 8.28 8.12 6.48
C PHE A 192 8.39 9.52 5.87
N ILE A 193 9.48 9.79 5.13
CA ILE A 193 9.69 11.07 4.43
C ILE A 193 8.61 11.26 3.35
N GLU A 194 8.36 10.23 2.54
CA GLU A 194 7.36 10.23 1.47
C GLU A 194 5.95 10.45 2.02
N ASN A 195 5.57 9.73 3.07
CA ASN A 195 4.27 9.86 3.71
C ASN A 195 4.06 11.25 4.34
N THR A 196 5.12 11.85 4.91
CA THR A 196 5.07 13.23 5.41
C THR A 196 4.72 14.19 4.27
N TYR A 197 5.38 14.05 3.14
CA TYR A 197 5.13 14.85 1.95
C TYR A 197 3.71 14.65 1.40
N ARG A 198 3.27 13.39 1.27
CA ARG A 198 1.89 13.07 0.83
C ARG A 198 0.84 13.58 1.80
N LEU A 199 1.08 13.52 3.10
CA LEU A 199 0.16 14.05 4.10
C LEU A 199 -0.11 15.54 3.86
N VAL A 200 0.96 16.32 3.62
CA VAL A 200 0.85 17.75 3.30
C VAL A 200 0.10 17.96 1.98
N LEU A 201 0.50 17.28 0.91
CA LEU A 201 -0.14 17.44 -0.41
C LEU A 201 -1.60 16.98 -0.40
N TYR A 202 -1.93 15.86 0.24
CA TYR A 202 -3.30 15.36 0.34
C TYR A 202 -4.20 16.32 1.13
N SER A 203 -3.63 17.00 2.15
CA SER A 203 -4.36 18.02 2.90
C SER A 203 -4.63 19.27 2.05
N ILE A 204 -3.63 19.77 1.33
CA ILE A 204 -3.77 20.95 0.44
C ILE A 204 -4.73 20.66 -0.72
N LEU A 205 -4.64 19.47 -1.31
CA LEU A 205 -5.46 19.08 -2.46
C LEU A 205 -6.89 18.63 -2.09
N GLY A 206 -7.23 18.56 -0.78
CA GLY A 206 -8.53 18.11 -0.30
C GLY A 206 -8.79 16.61 -0.46
N ILE A 207 -7.76 15.80 -0.70
CA ILE A 207 -7.84 14.34 -0.74
C ILE A 207 -7.95 13.78 0.68
N MET A 208 -7.27 14.41 1.66
CA MET A 208 -7.40 14.07 3.08
C MET A 208 -8.71 14.63 3.63
N THR A 209 -9.62 13.73 4.00
CA THR A 209 -10.93 14.09 4.54
C THR A 209 -11.05 13.72 6.01
N LEU A 210 -11.99 14.37 6.73
CA LEU A 210 -12.31 13.99 8.11
C LEU A 210 -12.80 12.53 8.20
N SER A 211 -13.48 12.04 7.15
CA SER A 211 -13.89 10.64 7.05
C SER A 211 -12.69 9.70 6.98
N SER A 212 -11.65 10.06 6.21
CA SER A 212 -10.41 9.29 6.12
C SER A 212 -9.69 9.21 7.46
N VAL A 213 -9.63 10.34 8.19
CA VAL A 213 -9.02 10.40 9.54
C VAL A 213 -9.80 9.53 10.53
N LYS A 214 -11.12 9.64 10.56
CA LYS A 214 -11.97 8.80 11.43
C LYS A 214 -11.81 7.31 11.13
N SER A 215 -11.77 6.95 9.84
CA SER A 215 -11.57 5.56 9.42
C SER A 215 -10.19 5.04 9.83
N ALA A 216 -9.14 5.85 9.66
CA ALA A 216 -7.80 5.48 10.08
C ALA A 216 -7.70 5.30 11.60
N LEU A 217 -8.29 6.19 12.40
CA LEU A 217 -8.32 6.07 13.86
C LEU A 217 -9.04 4.79 14.30
N LEU A 218 -10.18 4.47 13.66
CA LEU A 218 -10.92 3.25 13.96
C LEU A 218 -10.15 1.98 13.60
N LEU A 219 -9.38 2.01 12.51
CA LEU A 219 -8.62 0.87 12.00
C LEU A 219 -7.23 0.74 12.66
N SER A 220 -6.73 1.79 13.31
CA SER A 220 -5.38 1.79 13.88
C SER A 220 -5.11 0.67 14.88
N PRO A 221 -6.01 0.27 15.80
CA PRO A 221 -5.76 -0.86 16.69
C PRO A 221 -5.57 -2.18 15.91
N PHE A 222 -6.36 -2.39 14.86
CA PHE A 222 -6.29 -3.59 14.02
C PHE A 222 -5.03 -3.62 13.16
N ALA A 223 -4.61 -2.48 12.64
CA ALA A 223 -3.36 -2.35 11.91
C ALA A 223 -2.15 -2.61 12.82
N LEU A 224 -2.13 -2.06 14.04
CA LEU A 224 -1.07 -2.30 15.01
C LEU A 224 -1.04 -3.76 15.47
N LEU A 225 -2.21 -4.38 15.67
CA LEU A 225 -2.31 -5.81 15.96
C LEU A 225 -1.72 -6.65 14.82
N GLY A 226 -2.12 -6.37 13.59
CA GLY A 226 -1.56 -7.03 12.40
C GLY A 226 -0.04 -6.86 12.31
N LEU A 227 0.46 -5.63 12.50
CA LEU A 227 1.90 -5.32 12.50
C LEU A 227 2.65 -6.13 13.57
N GLY A 228 2.14 -6.13 14.81
CA GLY A 228 2.73 -6.87 15.92
C GLY A 228 2.82 -8.38 15.65
N LEU A 229 1.71 -8.97 15.18
CA LEU A 229 1.66 -10.38 14.77
C LEU A 229 2.62 -10.68 13.62
N GLY A 230 2.74 -9.79 12.64
CA GLY A 230 3.66 -9.95 11.51
C GLY A 230 5.12 -9.87 11.94
N ILE A 231 5.48 -8.92 12.83
CA ILE A 231 6.83 -8.83 13.40
C ILE A 231 7.15 -10.08 14.21
N TRP A 232 6.23 -10.56 15.03
CA TRP A 232 6.40 -11.78 15.81
C TRP A 232 6.58 -13.01 14.89
N ALA A 233 5.72 -13.18 13.91
CA ALA A 233 5.77 -14.29 12.96
C ALA A 233 7.05 -14.26 12.09
N SER A 234 7.65 -13.09 11.83
CA SER A 234 8.89 -12.98 11.06
C SER A 234 10.10 -13.66 11.70
N HIS A 235 10.02 -14.02 12.98
CA HIS A 235 11.07 -14.79 13.65
C HIS A 235 10.97 -16.33 13.41
N TYR A 236 9.79 -16.80 12.97
CA TYR A 236 9.48 -18.22 12.82
C TYR A 236 9.21 -18.67 11.39
N LEU A 237 8.76 -17.74 10.53
CA LEU A 237 8.40 -18.06 9.15
C LEU A 237 9.59 -17.93 8.21
N ASP A 238 9.72 -18.89 7.29
CA ASP A 238 10.65 -18.79 6.17
C ASP A 238 10.26 -17.58 5.29
N GLU A 239 11.17 -16.62 5.19
CA GLU A 239 10.97 -15.37 4.44
C GLU A 239 10.68 -15.64 2.96
N LYS A 240 11.32 -16.68 2.36
CA LYS A 240 11.12 -17.04 0.95
C LYS A 240 9.71 -17.57 0.69
N LEU A 241 9.21 -18.46 1.56
CA LEU A 241 7.87 -19.02 1.42
C LEU A 241 6.81 -17.92 1.59
N SER A 242 6.96 -17.07 2.60
CA SER A 242 6.07 -15.93 2.85
C SER A 242 6.00 -14.99 1.65
N LYS A 243 7.15 -14.64 1.05
CA LYS A 243 7.22 -13.82 -0.15
C LYS A 243 6.51 -14.46 -1.34
N LYS A 244 6.72 -15.75 -1.61
CA LYS A 244 6.06 -16.45 -2.72
C LYS A 244 4.54 -16.45 -2.60
N ILE A 245 4.01 -16.76 -1.41
CA ILE A 245 2.56 -16.73 -1.16
C ILE A 245 1.99 -15.33 -1.44
N ILE A 246 2.64 -14.28 -0.92
CA ILE A 246 2.21 -12.90 -1.12
C ILE A 246 2.21 -12.54 -2.61
N ILE A 247 3.26 -12.90 -3.35
CA ILE A 247 3.36 -12.60 -4.79
C ILE A 247 2.23 -13.29 -5.56
N ILE A 248 1.94 -14.57 -5.29
CA ILE A 248 0.86 -15.31 -5.96
C ILE A 248 -0.50 -14.66 -5.68
N VAL A 249 -0.79 -14.33 -4.43
CA VAL A 249 -2.05 -13.67 -4.05
C VAL A 249 -2.19 -12.31 -4.72
N LEU A 250 -1.11 -11.51 -4.77
CA LEU A 250 -1.10 -10.22 -5.45
C LEU A 250 -1.35 -10.36 -6.95
N MET A 251 -0.71 -11.33 -7.62
CA MET A 251 -0.93 -11.56 -9.05
C MET A 251 -2.38 -11.94 -9.37
N ILE A 252 -2.97 -12.85 -8.59
CA ILE A 252 -4.38 -13.24 -8.75
C ILE A 252 -5.29 -12.01 -8.54
N SER A 253 -5.03 -11.22 -7.51
CA SER A 253 -5.80 -9.99 -7.23
C SER A 253 -5.65 -8.96 -8.34
N GLY A 254 -4.44 -8.80 -8.91
CA GLY A 254 -4.16 -7.88 -10.01
C GLY A 254 -4.92 -8.28 -11.30
N ILE A 255 -4.92 -9.56 -11.65
CA ILE A 255 -5.69 -10.10 -12.77
C ILE A 255 -7.19 -9.85 -12.56
N ALA A 256 -7.71 -10.24 -11.40
CA ALA A 256 -9.12 -10.08 -11.08
C ALA A 256 -9.55 -8.61 -11.16
N LEU A 257 -8.75 -7.69 -10.59
CA LEU A 257 -9.04 -6.26 -10.61
C LEU A 257 -9.03 -5.68 -12.04
N ALA A 258 -8.03 -6.03 -12.85
CA ALA A 258 -7.94 -5.58 -14.23
C ALA A 258 -9.13 -6.09 -15.07
N VAL A 259 -9.42 -7.39 -15.02
CA VAL A 259 -10.52 -8.00 -15.78
C VAL A 259 -11.86 -7.40 -15.37
N THR A 260 -12.17 -7.35 -14.07
CA THR A 260 -13.47 -6.85 -13.57
C THR A 260 -13.72 -5.40 -13.98
N ASN A 261 -12.69 -4.55 -14.05
CA ASN A 261 -12.87 -3.14 -14.38
C ASN A 261 -12.72 -2.84 -15.89
N LEU A 262 -12.15 -3.75 -16.69
CA LEU A 262 -12.15 -3.64 -18.15
C LEU A 262 -13.50 -4.07 -18.75
N THR A 263 -14.18 -5.05 -18.11
CA THR A 263 -15.45 -5.59 -18.59
C THR A 263 -16.68 -4.85 -18.05
N ALA A 264 -16.54 -4.00 -17.05
CA ALA A 264 -17.58 -3.13 -16.50
C ALA A 264 -17.64 -1.78 -17.25
#